data_f6f65b2761627ac77c2c9bea2ee2f158
#
_entry.id   f6f65b2761627ac77c2c9bea2ee2f158
#
_cell.length_a   1.000
_cell.length_b   1.000
_cell.length_c   1.000
_cell.angle_alpha   90.00
_cell.angle_beta   90.00
_cell.angle_gamma   90.00
#
_symmetry.space_group_name_H-M   'P 1'
#
loop_
_entity.id
_entity.type
_entity.pdbx_description
1 polymer ?
#
loop_
_entity_poly.entity_id
_entity_poly.type
_entity_poly.pdbx_seq_one_letter_code
_entity_poly.pdbx_strand_id
1 'polypeptide(L)'
;MTVRRSLLPLALALFVARCADQVGPRPVAVGQPLAAGLHVLHWAGSAPPQFTASGTLAGPGPGGAGGGTGVFAASASLSLAEYTASFWAVRGQPRSVQINYLSATGDTSAPFLQFTATDPAWVPGVGELAPGDSVLVTLTVDPTLIQVSLQPTGLLFGDPGQLELWYGGAGGDLNGDGVVDSVDARIETQLLGLWYREGSDSEWTRLAANQSLTDRSFISALAHFSDYAVSW
;
A
#
# COMPACT_ATOMS: atom_id res chain seq x y z
N MET A 1 57.91 -13.33 66.85
CA MET A 1 56.48 -13.48 66.44
C MET A 1 56.09 -12.20 65.72
N THR A 2 56.14 -12.19 64.40
CA THR A 2 55.93 -10.98 63.60
C THR A 2 54.72 -11.23 62.67
N VAL A 3 53.58 -10.59 62.96
CA VAL A 3 52.38 -10.69 62.20
C VAL A 3 52.42 -9.68 61.03
N ARG A 4 52.52 -10.16 59.79
CA ARG A 4 52.39 -9.34 58.57
C ARG A 4 50.92 -9.19 58.23
N ARG A 5 50.44 -7.98 58.27
CA ARG A 5 49.14 -7.59 57.75
C ARG A 5 49.28 -7.32 56.23
N SER A 6 48.62 -8.12 55.42
CA SER A 6 48.48 -7.88 53.97
C SER A 6 47.28 -6.97 53.74
N LEU A 7 47.52 -5.79 53.17
CA LEU A 7 46.47 -4.89 52.65
C LEU A 7 46.18 -5.30 51.23
N LEU A 8 44.91 -5.71 50.97
CA LEU A 8 44.34 -5.89 49.61
C LEU A 8 43.84 -4.53 49.10
N PRO A 9 44.19 -4.12 47.90
CA PRO A 9 43.57 -2.96 47.29
C PRO A 9 42.22 -3.37 46.66
N LEU A 10 41.17 -2.68 47.08
CA LEU A 10 39.84 -2.77 46.55
C LEU A 10 39.80 -1.98 45.22
N ALA A 11 39.79 -2.67 44.09
CA ALA A 11 39.63 -2.07 42.77
C ALA A 11 38.14 -1.77 42.55
N LEU A 12 37.77 -0.48 42.59
CA LEU A 12 36.45 0.03 42.28
C LEU A 12 36.33 0.12 40.76
N ALA A 13 35.66 -0.86 40.13
CA ALA A 13 35.32 -0.81 38.73
C ALA A 13 34.10 0.09 38.50
N LEU A 14 34.31 1.30 37.99
CA LEU A 14 33.23 2.16 37.47
C LEU A 14 32.67 1.55 36.18
N PHE A 15 31.49 0.95 36.24
CA PHE A 15 30.70 0.64 35.09
C PHE A 15 30.04 1.94 34.56
N VAL A 16 30.62 2.51 33.51
CA VAL A 16 29.98 3.55 32.73
C VAL A 16 28.95 2.86 31.84
N ALA A 17 27.68 2.85 32.28
CA ALA A 17 26.54 2.48 31.43
C ALA A 17 26.43 3.54 30.36
N ARG A 18 26.92 3.29 29.16
CA ARG A 18 26.58 4.03 27.96
C ARG A 18 25.16 3.62 27.57
N CYS A 19 24.19 4.46 27.91
CA CYS A 19 22.88 4.47 27.22
C CYS A 19 23.15 4.92 25.77
N ALA A 20 23.32 3.97 24.87
CA ALA A 20 23.20 4.24 23.45
C ALA A 20 21.70 4.36 23.19
N ASP A 21 21.21 5.59 23.06
CA ASP A 21 19.91 5.87 22.43
C ASP A 21 19.98 5.37 20.99
N GLN A 22 19.62 4.11 20.78
CA GLN A 22 19.30 3.61 19.46
C GLN A 22 17.89 4.13 19.11
N VAL A 23 17.84 5.33 18.54
CA VAL A 23 16.68 5.80 17.77
C VAL A 23 16.79 5.10 16.40
N GLY A 24 16.58 3.78 16.39
CA GLY A 24 16.26 3.04 15.19
C GLY A 24 14.75 3.10 14.97
N PRO A 25 14.27 3.09 13.72
CA PRO A 25 12.84 2.98 13.46
C PRO A 25 12.33 1.73 14.18
N ARG A 26 11.42 1.91 15.14
CA ARG A 26 10.75 0.79 15.80
C ARG A 26 10.04 -0.03 14.74
N PRO A 27 10.27 -1.34 14.63
CA PRO A 27 9.41 -2.18 13.81
C PRO A 27 8.00 -2.05 14.38
N VAL A 28 7.09 -1.48 13.59
CA VAL A 28 5.67 -1.46 13.92
C VAL A 28 5.22 -2.91 13.91
N ALA A 29 4.68 -3.38 15.04
CA ALA A 29 4.20 -4.75 15.17
C ALA A 29 3.13 -5.01 14.10
N VAL A 30 3.47 -5.89 13.16
CA VAL A 30 2.54 -6.40 12.15
C VAL A 30 1.52 -7.27 12.89
N GLY A 31 0.23 -6.93 12.79
CA GLY A 31 -0.83 -7.84 13.20
C GLY A 31 -1.56 -7.57 14.51
N GLN A 32 -1.87 -6.31 14.87
CA GLN A 32 -2.95 -6.07 15.83
C GLN A 32 -4.24 -5.78 15.07
N PRO A 33 -5.30 -6.62 15.23
CA PRO A 33 -6.63 -6.25 14.75
C PRO A 33 -7.09 -5.04 15.56
N LEU A 34 -7.46 -3.97 14.88
CA LEU A 34 -8.11 -2.82 15.52
C LEU A 34 -9.58 -3.15 15.74
N ALA A 35 -9.97 -3.10 17.03
CA ALA A 35 -11.38 -3.10 17.40
C ALA A 35 -12.09 -1.89 16.78
N ALA A 36 -13.31 -2.11 16.29
CA ALA A 36 -14.36 -1.18 15.90
C ALA A 36 -13.95 0.30 15.83
N GLY A 37 -13.66 0.81 14.62
CA GLY A 37 -13.45 2.23 14.42
C GLY A 37 -12.36 2.63 13.44
N LEU A 38 -12.10 1.82 12.41
CA LEU A 38 -11.19 2.23 11.34
C LEU A 38 -11.81 3.42 10.58
N HIS A 39 -11.13 4.55 10.59
CA HIS A 39 -11.54 5.75 9.86
C HIS A 39 -10.82 5.80 8.50
N VAL A 40 -11.43 5.17 7.49
CA VAL A 40 -10.91 5.22 6.12
C VAL A 40 -11.06 6.65 5.59
N LEU A 41 -10.00 7.19 4.98
CA LEU A 41 -10.03 8.53 4.41
C LEU A 41 -11.06 8.63 3.28
N HIS A 42 -11.76 9.74 3.24
CA HIS A 42 -12.68 10.10 2.17
C HIS A 42 -11.98 10.93 1.08
N TRP A 43 -12.49 10.88 -0.14
CA TRP A 43 -12.12 11.85 -1.15
C TRP A 43 -12.60 13.24 -0.75
N ALA A 44 -11.75 14.25 -0.95
CA ALA A 44 -12.14 15.63 -0.75
C ALA A 44 -13.14 16.06 -1.82
N GLY A 45 -14.15 16.81 -1.39
CA GLY A 45 -15.19 17.34 -2.28
C GLY A 45 -16.51 16.61 -2.21
N SER A 46 -17.53 17.20 -2.86
CA SER A 46 -18.92 16.73 -2.81
C SER A 46 -19.30 15.75 -3.94
N ALA A 47 -18.41 15.57 -4.92
CA ALA A 47 -18.63 14.68 -6.07
C ALA A 47 -17.53 13.61 -6.12
N PRO A 48 -17.85 12.39 -6.57
CA PRO A 48 -16.85 11.37 -6.80
C PRO A 48 -15.77 11.86 -7.78
N PRO A 49 -14.49 11.55 -7.53
CA PRO A 49 -13.42 11.94 -8.45
C PRO A 49 -13.55 11.20 -9.79
N GLN A 50 -13.00 11.78 -10.84
CA GLN A 50 -12.81 11.09 -12.11
C GLN A 50 -11.42 10.46 -12.15
N PHE A 51 -11.32 9.28 -12.74
CA PHE A 51 -10.05 8.55 -12.83
C PHE A 51 -9.63 8.30 -14.26
N THR A 52 -8.32 8.24 -14.48
CA THR A 52 -7.69 7.76 -15.70
C THR A 52 -6.71 6.65 -15.37
N ALA A 53 -6.64 5.62 -16.19
CA ALA A 53 -5.66 4.55 -16.05
C ALA A 53 -4.64 4.58 -17.18
N SER A 54 -3.37 4.32 -16.84
CA SER A 54 -2.26 4.17 -17.78
C SER A 54 -1.34 3.04 -17.33
N GLY A 55 -0.56 2.47 -18.21
CA GLY A 55 0.41 1.45 -17.82
C GLY A 55 0.76 0.48 -18.94
N THR A 56 1.52 -0.56 -18.59
CA THR A 56 1.84 -1.67 -19.49
C THR A 56 0.66 -2.65 -19.52
N LEU A 57 -0.44 -2.24 -20.12
CA LEU A 57 -1.64 -3.04 -20.31
C LEU A 57 -1.44 -3.94 -21.54
N ALA A 58 -0.52 -4.90 -21.47
CA ALA A 58 -0.30 -5.86 -22.53
C ALA A 58 -1.35 -6.97 -22.47
N GLY A 59 -1.74 -7.49 -23.62
CA GLY A 59 -2.60 -8.67 -23.75
C GLY A 59 -2.00 -9.91 -23.08
N PRO A 60 -2.70 -11.06 -23.07
CA PRO A 60 -2.21 -12.30 -22.48
C PRO A 60 -0.83 -12.65 -23.03
N GLY A 61 0.03 -13.27 -22.19
CA GLY A 61 1.37 -13.70 -22.57
C GLY A 61 1.39 -14.69 -23.73
N PRO A 62 2.58 -15.17 -24.15
CA PRO A 62 2.78 -15.93 -25.40
C PRO A 62 2.03 -17.28 -25.50
N GLY A 63 1.34 -17.74 -24.44
CA GLY A 63 0.49 -18.95 -24.48
C GLY A 63 -0.98 -18.69 -24.76
N GLY A 64 -1.43 -17.44 -24.77
CA GLY A 64 -2.83 -17.08 -25.08
C GLY A 64 -2.98 -16.74 -26.55
N ALA A 65 -3.99 -17.30 -27.23
CA ALA A 65 -4.32 -17.04 -28.63
C ALA A 65 -4.71 -15.57 -28.86
N GLY A 66 -3.72 -14.70 -28.94
CA GLY A 66 -3.91 -13.26 -29.10
C GLY A 66 -2.61 -12.49 -28.87
N GLY A 67 -1.52 -12.92 -29.56
CA GLY A 67 -0.23 -12.26 -29.51
C GLY A 67 -0.22 -10.85 -30.10
N GLY A 68 -0.76 -9.89 -29.36
CA GLY A 68 -0.63 -8.48 -29.65
C GLY A 68 0.18 -7.82 -28.53
N THR A 69 1.39 -7.37 -28.82
CA THR A 69 2.11 -6.40 -28.01
C THR A 69 1.39 -5.05 -28.11
N GLY A 70 0.19 -5.00 -27.56
CA GLY A 70 -0.53 -3.75 -27.41
C GLY A 70 0.06 -2.97 -26.25
N VAL A 71 1.03 -2.12 -26.53
CA VAL A 71 1.37 -1.03 -25.62
C VAL A 71 0.20 -0.08 -25.68
N PHE A 72 -0.74 -0.20 -24.73
CA PHE A 72 -1.75 0.84 -24.52
C PHE A 72 -1.08 2.01 -23.80
N ALA A 73 -0.38 2.86 -24.57
CA ALA A 73 0.09 4.16 -24.15
C ALA A 73 -1.08 5.19 -24.08
N ALA A 74 -2.32 4.71 -24.03
CA ALA A 74 -3.47 5.58 -23.94
C ALA A 74 -3.99 5.60 -22.49
N SER A 75 -4.02 6.79 -21.90
CA SER A 75 -4.82 7.02 -20.70
C SER A 75 -6.28 6.75 -21.04
N ALA A 76 -6.85 5.69 -20.49
CA ALA A 76 -8.26 5.40 -20.62
C ALA A 76 -9.01 6.03 -19.44
N SER A 77 -10.06 6.81 -19.72
CA SER A 77 -10.95 7.27 -18.66
C SER A 77 -11.73 6.09 -18.10
N LEU A 78 -11.66 5.88 -16.80
CA LEU A 78 -12.50 4.89 -16.12
C LEU A 78 -13.94 5.39 -16.12
N SER A 79 -14.88 4.47 -16.37
CA SER A 79 -16.30 4.78 -16.25
C SER A 79 -16.64 5.13 -14.81
N LEU A 80 -17.38 6.22 -14.58
CA LEU A 80 -17.91 6.58 -13.26
C LEU A 80 -18.81 5.50 -12.65
N ALA A 81 -19.37 4.62 -13.49
CA ALA A 81 -20.23 3.52 -13.03
C ALA A 81 -19.44 2.29 -12.53
N GLU A 82 -18.22 2.10 -12.98
CA GLU A 82 -17.45 0.87 -12.70
C GLU A 82 -16.20 1.13 -11.87
N TYR A 83 -15.53 2.27 -12.01
CA TYR A 83 -14.28 2.61 -11.33
C TYR A 83 -13.21 1.50 -11.38
N THR A 84 -13.16 0.76 -12.48
CA THR A 84 -12.31 -0.41 -12.63
C THR A 84 -11.27 -0.24 -13.71
N ALA A 85 -10.09 -0.80 -13.47
CA ALA A 85 -9.04 -0.98 -14.46
C ALA A 85 -8.58 -2.44 -14.46
N SER A 86 -8.35 -3.03 -15.63
CA SER A 86 -7.87 -4.41 -15.72
C SER A 86 -6.66 -4.53 -16.63
N PHE A 87 -5.74 -5.42 -16.26
CA PHE A 87 -4.57 -5.75 -17.06
C PHE A 87 -4.17 -7.22 -16.86
N TRP A 88 -3.38 -7.75 -17.79
CA TRP A 88 -2.84 -9.10 -17.67
C TRP A 88 -1.49 -9.07 -16.96
N ALA A 89 -1.44 -9.64 -15.74
CA ALA A 89 -0.18 -9.93 -15.06
C ALA A 89 0.38 -11.26 -15.60
N VAL A 90 1.69 -11.35 -15.78
CA VAL A 90 2.36 -12.53 -16.36
C VAL A 90 3.44 -13.01 -15.42
N ARG A 91 3.45 -14.31 -15.13
CA ARG A 91 4.48 -14.90 -14.26
C ARG A 91 5.87 -14.71 -14.86
N GLY A 92 6.79 -14.15 -14.08
CA GLY A 92 8.16 -13.83 -14.48
C GLY A 92 8.33 -12.57 -15.34
N GLN A 93 7.28 -11.73 -15.48
CA GLN A 93 7.35 -10.46 -16.22
C GLN A 93 6.72 -9.34 -15.40
N PRO A 94 7.49 -8.39 -14.88
CA PRO A 94 6.94 -7.24 -14.19
C PRO A 94 6.01 -6.42 -15.09
N ARG A 95 4.82 -6.11 -14.60
CA ARG A 95 3.84 -5.26 -15.29
C ARG A 95 3.20 -4.28 -14.32
N SER A 96 3.07 -3.04 -14.75
CA SER A 96 2.58 -1.95 -13.91
C SER A 96 1.33 -1.32 -14.51
N VAL A 97 0.45 -0.87 -13.61
CA VAL A 97 -0.68 0.00 -13.91
C VAL A 97 -0.61 1.19 -12.97
N GLN A 98 -0.94 2.37 -13.48
CA GLN A 98 -1.09 3.59 -12.71
C GLN A 98 -2.50 4.14 -12.92
N ILE A 99 -3.15 4.52 -11.82
CA ILE A 99 -4.42 5.23 -11.81
C ILE A 99 -4.17 6.63 -11.28
N ASN A 100 -4.61 7.63 -12.03
CA ASN A 100 -4.60 9.02 -11.62
C ASN A 100 -6.03 9.48 -11.38
N TYR A 101 -6.23 10.40 -10.44
CA TYR A 101 -7.49 11.10 -10.30
C TYR A 101 -7.38 12.49 -10.93
N LEU A 102 -8.50 12.99 -11.45
CA LEU A 102 -8.60 14.36 -11.95
C LEU A 102 -9.10 15.25 -10.81
N SER A 103 -8.51 16.44 -10.72
CA SER A 103 -9.01 17.46 -9.79
C SER A 103 -10.47 17.80 -10.09
N ALA A 104 -11.17 18.39 -9.13
CA ALA A 104 -12.57 18.82 -9.31
C ALA A 104 -12.75 19.81 -10.47
N THR A 105 -11.71 20.53 -10.87
CA THR A 105 -11.70 21.43 -12.05
C THR A 105 -11.43 20.70 -13.36
N GLY A 106 -10.98 19.43 -13.30
CA GLY A 106 -10.62 18.64 -14.48
C GLY A 106 -9.29 19.02 -15.13
N ASP A 107 -8.59 20.02 -14.61
CA ASP A 107 -7.39 20.60 -15.25
C ASP A 107 -6.10 19.94 -14.84
N THR A 108 -6.08 19.26 -13.69
CA THR A 108 -4.86 18.62 -13.16
C THR A 108 -5.13 17.15 -12.83
N SER A 109 -4.21 16.31 -13.29
CA SER A 109 -4.17 14.89 -12.94
C SER A 109 -3.12 14.67 -11.86
N ALA A 110 -3.49 13.94 -10.81
CA ALA A 110 -2.58 13.56 -9.74
C ALA A 110 -2.59 12.03 -9.54
N PRO A 111 -1.48 11.40 -9.14
CA PRO A 111 -1.45 9.98 -8.91
C PRO A 111 -2.36 9.59 -7.74
N PHE A 112 -3.04 8.46 -7.89
CA PHE A 112 -3.81 7.82 -6.83
C PHE A 112 -3.24 6.47 -6.46
N LEU A 113 -2.94 5.65 -7.48
CA LEU A 113 -2.46 4.30 -7.28
C LEU A 113 -1.45 3.94 -8.35
N GLN A 114 -0.34 3.33 -7.94
CA GLN A 114 0.53 2.57 -8.83
C GLN A 114 0.66 1.16 -8.28
N PHE A 115 0.41 0.17 -9.13
CA PHE A 115 0.61 -1.22 -8.78
C PHE A 115 1.50 -1.90 -9.80
N THR A 116 2.50 -2.65 -9.30
CA THR A 116 3.41 -3.47 -10.11
C THR A 116 3.26 -4.93 -9.71
N ALA A 117 2.71 -5.75 -10.61
CA ALA A 117 2.74 -7.20 -10.51
C ALA A 117 4.12 -7.69 -10.95
N THR A 118 4.87 -8.31 -10.06
CA THR A 118 6.22 -8.82 -10.32
C THR A 118 6.20 -10.26 -10.78
N ASP A 119 5.66 -11.17 -9.96
CA ASP A 119 5.63 -12.61 -10.21
C ASP A 119 4.35 -13.24 -9.64
N PRO A 120 3.20 -13.15 -10.35
CA PRO A 120 1.99 -13.85 -9.93
C PRO A 120 2.22 -15.35 -9.99
N ALA A 121 2.20 -16.04 -8.83
CA ALA A 121 2.62 -17.43 -8.71
C ALA A 121 1.46 -18.41 -8.56
N TRP A 122 0.41 -18.02 -7.84
CA TRP A 122 -0.72 -18.91 -7.55
C TRP A 122 -2.04 -18.14 -7.57
N VAL A 123 -3.06 -18.75 -8.20
CA VAL A 123 -4.39 -18.13 -8.37
C VAL A 123 -5.45 -19.02 -7.71
N PRO A 124 -6.33 -18.46 -6.85
CA PRO A 124 -7.44 -19.19 -6.25
C PRO A 124 -8.31 -19.88 -7.30
N GLY A 125 -8.59 -21.16 -7.10
CA GLY A 125 -9.41 -21.98 -8.01
C GLY A 125 -8.71 -22.44 -9.29
N VAL A 126 -7.49 -21.93 -9.60
CA VAL A 126 -6.69 -22.35 -10.75
C VAL A 126 -5.46 -23.14 -10.29
N GLY A 127 -4.75 -22.65 -9.27
CA GLY A 127 -3.52 -23.24 -8.76
C GLY A 127 -2.27 -22.46 -9.14
N GLU A 128 -1.14 -23.16 -9.19
CA GLU A 128 0.15 -22.57 -9.54
C GLU A 128 0.22 -22.24 -11.04
N LEU A 129 0.70 -21.02 -11.35
CA LEU A 129 0.96 -20.58 -12.71
C LEU A 129 2.36 -21.07 -13.17
N ALA A 130 2.50 -21.51 -14.41
CA ALA A 130 3.80 -21.76 -15.01
C ALA A 130 4.46 -20.44 -15.47
N PRO A 131 5.80 -20.37 -15.60
CA PRO A 131 6.47 -19.21 -16.19
C PRO A 131 5.89 -18.84 -17.56
N GLY A 132 5.49 -17.58 -17.71
CA GLY A 132 4.82 -17.09 -18.92
C GLY A 132 3.29 -17.19 -18.91
N ASP A 133 2.70 -17.91 -17.97
CA ASP A 133 1.24 -17.90 -17.78
C ASP A 133 0.78 -16.52 -17.31
N SER A 134 -0.46 -16.19 -17.60
CA SER A 134 -1.04 -14.90 -17.29
C SER A 134 -2.35 -15.02 -16.51
N VAL A 135 -2.60 -14.03 -15.66
CA VAL A 135 -3.85 -13.86 -14.93
C VAL A 135 -4.39 -12.46 -15.16
N LEU A 136 -5.71 -12.35 -15.38
CA LEU A 136 -6.37 -11.06 -15.45
C LEU A 136 -6.47 -10.47 -14.05
N VAL A 137 -5.84 -9.32 -13.86
CA VAL A 137 -5.90 -8.52 -12.64
C VAL A 137 -6.91 -7.40 -12.85
N THR A 138 -7.80 -7.20 -11.88
CA THR A 138 -8.75 -6.09 -11.86
C THR A 138 -8.56 -5.28 -10.59
N LEU A 139 -8.44 -3.96 -10.77
CA LEU A 139 -8.39 -2.99 -9.69
C LEU A 139 -9.72 -2.24 -9.68
N THR A 140 -10.38 -2.18 -8.53
CA THR A 140 -11.61 -1.40 -8.34
C THR A 140 -11.36 -0.33 -7.30
N VAL A 141 -11.57 0.92 -7.68
CA VAL A 141 -11.40 2.10 -6.79
C VAL A 141 -12.74 2.40 -6.15
N ASP A 142 -12.74 2.68 -4.84
CA ASP A 142 -13.94 3.14 -4.16
C ASP A 142 -14.20 4.63 -4.52
N PRO A 143 -15.42 4.99 -4.98
CA PRO A 143 -15.73 6.37 -5.37
C PRO A 143 -15.86 7.34 -4.20
N THR A 144 -15.94 6.85 -2.97
CA THR A 144 -16.13 7.67 -1.76
C THR A 144 -14.95 7.63 -0.80
N LEU A 145 -14.19 6.54 -0.81
CA LEU A 145 -13.10 6.25 0.11
C LEU A 145 -11.74 6.15 -0.61
N ILE A 146 -10.68 6.46 0.09
CA ILE A 146 -9.31 6.17 -0.35
C ILE A 146 -9.04 4.67 -0.16
N GLN A 147 -9.68 3.88 -0.99
CA GLN A 147 -9.68 2.41 -0.94
C GLN A 147 -9.61 1.83 -2.35
N VAL A 148 -8.97 0.67 -2.47
CA VAL A 148 -8.90 -0.12 -3.70
C VAL A 148 -9.07 -1.60 -3.39
N SER A 149 -9.76 -2.32 -4.27
CA SER A 149 -9.86 -3.78 -4.25
C SER A 149 -9.03 -4.36 -5.39
N LEU A 150 -8.20 -5.36 -5.11
CA LEU A 150 -7.40 -6.07 -6.09
C LEU A 150 -7.91 -7.50 -6.27
N GLN A 151 -8.23 -7.87 -7.51
CA GLN A 151 -8.78 -9.16 -7.88
C GLN A 151 -7.86 -9.93 -8.85
N PRO A 152 -7.83 -11.27 -8.76
CA PRO A 152 -8.61 -12.14 -7.86
C PRO A 152 -8.07 -12.09 -6.42
N THR A 153 -8.98 -11.95 -5.45
CA THR A 153 -8.62 -11.98 -4.02
C THR A 153 -7.88 -13.27 -3.68
N GLY A 154 -6.79 -13.16 -2.93
CA GLY A 154 -5.96 -14.32 -2.57
C GLY A 154 -4.98 -14.76 -3.65
N LEU A 155 -4.83 -14.03 -4.77
CA LEU A 155 -3.69 -14.25 -5.68
C LEU A 155 -2.40 -14.06 -4.92
N LEU A 156 -1.47 -15.04 -5.00
CA LEU A 156 -0.18 -15.01 -4.32
C LEU A 156 0.94 -14.68 -5.31
N PHE A 157 1.93 -13.95 -4.82
CA PHE A 157 3.14 -13.60 -5.56
C PHE A 157 4.33 -14.46 -5.09
N GLY A 158 5.17 -14.89 -6.03
CA GLY A 158 6.48 -15.49 -5.74
C GLY A 158 7.45 -14.42 -5.26
N ASP A 159 7.64 -13.38 -6.07
CA ASP A 159 8.26 -12.13 -5.66
C ASP A 159 7.16 -11.11 -5.36
N PRO A 160 7.14 -10.48 -4.19
CA PRO A 160 6.06 -9.56 -3.79
C PRO A 160 5.81 -8.46 -4.82
N GLY A 161 4.54 -8.21 -5.14
CA GLY A 161 4.12 -7.05 -5.90
C GLY A 161 4.41 -5.76 -5.14
N GLN A 162 4.39 -4.62 -5.82
CA GLN A 162 4.54 -3.31 -5.18
C GLN A 162 3.27 -2.49 -5.37
N LEU A 163 2.72 -2.01 -4.27
CA LEU A 163 1.62 -1.05 -4.25
C LEU A 163 2.12 0.29 -3.73
N GLU A 164 1.86 1.35 -4.46
CA GLU A 164 1.93 2.72 -3.97
C GLU A 164 0.53 3.34 -4.02
N LEU A 165 0.06 3.90 -2.91
CA LEU A 165 -1.26 4.50 -2.78
C LEU A 165 -1.13 5.92 -2.25
N TRP A 166 -1.55 6.91 -3.05
CA TRP A 166 -1.54 8.32 -2.70
C TRP A 166 -2.85 8.73 -2.04
N TYR A 167 -2.74 9.45 -0.93
CA TYR A 167 -3.90 9.96 -0.18
C TYR A 167 -4.07 11.49 -0.31
N GLY A 168 -3.32 12.14 -1.21
CA GLY A 168 -3.46 13.58 -1.47
C GLY A 168 -4.87 14.00 -1.87
N GLY A 169 -5.62 13.08 -2.50
CA GLY A 169 -7.02 13.30 -2.88
C GLY A 169 -7.99 13.43 -1.70
N ALA A 170 -7.59 13.07 -0.48
CA ALA A 170 -8.39 13.32 0.72
C ALA A 170 -8.39 14.79 1.17
N GLY A 171 -7.55 15.64 0.57
CA GLY A 171 -7.42 17.03 1.03
C GLY A 171 -6.66 17.16 2.34
N GLY A 172 -6.90 18.25 3.06
CA GLY A 172 -6.24 18.55 4.33
C GLY A 172 -7.05 18.19 5.56
N ASP A 173 -8.37 18.16 5.46
CA ASP A 173 -9.30 17.79 6.52
C ASP A 173 -9.44 16.26 6.56
N LEU A 174 -8.60 15.61 7.37
CA LEU A 174 -8.53 14.14 7.41
C LEU A 174 -9.52 13.53 8.40
N ASN A 175 -10.00 14.31 9.37
CA ASN A 175 -11.01 13.89 10.34
C ASN A 175 -12.45 14.20 9.89
N GLY A 176 -12.62 15.02 8.83
CA GLY A 176 -13.91 15.36 8.25
C GLY A 176 -14.75 16.36 9.07
N ASP A 177 -14.12 17.15 9.94
CA ASP A 177 -14.84 18.13 10.77
C ASP A 177 -15.04 19.49 10.07
N GLY A 178 -14.50 19.65 8.86
CA GLY A 178 -14.59 20.85 8.02
C GLY A 178 -13.50 21.88 8.31
N VAL A 179 -12.53 21.59 9.16
CA VAL A 179 -11.43 22.49 9.53
C VAL A 179 -10.10 21.79 9.32
N VAL A 180 -9.18 22.41 8.62
CA VAL A 180 -7.80 21.90 8.50
C VAL A 180 -6.96 22.48 9.64
N ASP A 181 -6.55 21.64 10.59
CA ASP A 181 -5.84 22.09 11.77
C ASP A 181 -4.74 21.12 12.27
N SER A 182 -4.32 21.29 13.51
CA SER A 182 -3.28 20.47 14.14
C SER A 182 -3.72 19.04 14.43
N VAL A 183 -5.01 18.75 14.46
CA VAL A 183 -5.54 17.39 14.63
C VAL A 183 -5.28 16.58 13.35
N ASP A 184 -5.55 17.18 12.18
CA ASP A 184 -5.25 16.57 10.89
C ASP A 184 -3.76 16.30 10.71
N ALA A 185 -2.92 17.30 11.06
CA ALA A 185 -1.48 17.14 11.02
C ALA A 185 -0.98 15.99 11.92
N ARG A 186 -1.63 15.78 13.07
CA ARG A 186 -1.33 14.65 13.95
C ARG A 186 -1.81 13.33 13.37
N ILE A 187 -3.00 13.29 12.78
CA ILE A 187 -3.51 12.11 12.07
C ILE A 187 -2.52 11.72 10.98
N GLU A 188 -2.15 12.65 10.12
CA GLU A 188 -1.25 12.40 8.99
C GLU A 188 0.12 11.87 9.44
N THR A 189 0.71 12.48 10.48
CA THR A 189 2.10 12.16 10.87
C THR A 189 2.22 11.00 11.85
N GLN A 190 1.17 10.64 12.60
CA GLN A 190 1.28 9.68 13.70
C GLN A 190 0.31 8.50 13.63
N LEU A 191 -0.87 8.69 13.04
CA LEU A 191 -1.94 7.70 13.11
C LEU A 191 -2.19 7.01 11.78
N LEU A 192 -2.06 7.75 10.67
CA LEU A 192 -2.35 7.27 9.34
C LEU A 192 -1.52 6.03 8.97
N GLY A 193 -2.12 5.13 8.23
CA GLY A 193 -1.46 3.92 7.76
C GLY A 193 -2.16 3.30 6.57
N LEU A 194 -1.47 2.35 5.95
CA LEU A 194 -2.04 1.49 4.94
C LEU A 194 -2.61 0.25 5.63
N TRP A 195 -3.83 -0.15 5.28
CA TRP A 195 -4.56 -1.26 5.86
C TRP A 195 -5.03 -2.20 4.78
N TYR A 196 -5.19 -3.49 5.09
CA TYR A 196 -5.75 -4.48 4.19
C TYR A 196 -6.76 -5.37 4.91
N ARG A 197 -7.65 -6.00 4.14
CA ARG A 197 -8.53 -7.08 4.59
C ARG A 197 -8.71 -8.11 3.48
N GLU A 198 -8.81 -9.38 3.84
CA GLU A 198 -8.90 -10.51 2.88
C GLU A 198 -10.31 -10.74 2.30
N GLY A 199 -11.23 -9.87 2.56
CA GLY A 199 -12.61 -9.95 2.09
C GLY A 199 -13.52 -9.08 2.91
N SER A 200 -14.75 -8.86 2.45
CA SER A 200 -15.71 -7.95 3.08
C SER A 200 -16.00 -8.27 4.55
N ASP A 201 -15.91 -9.53 4.92
CA ASP A 201 -16.25 -10.02 6.26
C ASP A 201 -15.02 -10.15 7.19
N SER A 202 -13.82 -9.85 6.67
CA SER A 202 -12.58 -9.89 7.43
C SER A 202 -12.30 -8.55 8.13
N GLU A 203 -11.59 -8.62 9.26
CA GLU A 203 -11.13 -7.43 9.96
C GLU A 203 -9.96 -6.78 9.18
N TRP A 204 -9.89 -5.46 9.28
CA TRP A 204 -8.78 -4.69 8.75
C TRP A 204 -7.52 -4.93 9.57
N THR A 205 -6.41 -5.18 8.88
CA THR A 205 -5.08 -5.37 9.46
C THR A 205 -4.14 -4.31 8.91
N ARG A 206 -3.33 -3.70 9.77
CA ARG A 206 -2.34 -2.70 9.34
C ARG A 206 -1.24 -3.37 8.54
N LEU A 207 -0.99 -2.87 7.33
CA LEU A 207 0.09 -3.33 6.47
C LEU A 207 1.38 -2.58 6.78
N ALA A 208 2.51 -3.29 6.75
CA ALA A 208 3.82 -2.63 6.82
C ALA A 208 4.03 -1.82 5.54
N ALA A 209 4.14 -0.51 5.67
CA ALA A 209 4.30 0.41 4.56
C ALA A 209 5.21 1.58 4.94
N ASN A 210 5.91 2.13 3.95
CA ASN A 210 6.68 3.36 4.08
C ASN A 210 5.80 4.54 3.68
N GLN A 211 5.67 5.53 4.56
CA GLN A 211 4.95 6.76 4.28
C GLN A 211 5.88 7.84 3.74
N SER A 212 5.50 8.49 2.65
CA SER A 212 6.06 9.75 2.19
C SER A 212 5.08 10.89 2.52
N LEU A 213 5.46 11.76 3.45
CA LEU A 213 4.65 12.95 3.78
C LEU A 213 4.70 14.00 2.66
N THR A 214 5.81 14.06 1.92
CA THR A 214 5.98 15.00 0.80
C THR A 214 5.06 14.66 -0.36
N ASP A 215 5.00 13.36 -0.73
CA ASP A 215 4.19 12.87 -1.84
C ASP A 215 2.79 12.49 -1.39
N ARG A 216 2.54 12.43 -0.08
CA ARG A 216 1.31 11.96 0.56
C ARG A 216 0.93 10.58 0.06
N SER A 217 1.86 9.63 0.16
CA SER A 217 1.72 8.25 -0.30
C SER A 217 2.19 7.23 0.73
N PHE A 218 1.72 6.00 0.55
CA PHE A 218 2.22 4.79 1.20
C PHE A 218 2.73 3.82 0.15
N ILE A 219 3.94 3.27 0.36
CA ILE A 219 4.53 2.23 -0.48
C ILE A 219 4.64 0.94 0.33
N SER A 220 4.14 -0.16 -0.21
CA SER A 220 4.19 -1.48 0.43
C SER A 220 4.47 -2.59 -0.58
N ALA A 221 5.15 -3.64 -0.10
CA ALA A 221 5.25 -4.91 -0.80
C ALA A 221 4.00 -5.75 -0.51
N LEU A 222 3.39 -6.33 -1.55
CA LEU A 222 2.20 -7.16 -1.45
C LEU A 222 2.53 -8.63 -1.71
N ALA A 223 2.31 -9.48 -0.72
CA ALA A 223 2.43 -10.93 -0.87
C ALA A 223 1.21 -11.55 -1.57
N HIS A 224 0.05 -10.93 -1.47
CA HIS A 224 -1.23 -11.39 -2.03
C HIS A 224 -2.16 -10.24 -2.36
N PHE A 225 -3.24 -10.53 -3.08
CA PHE A 225 -4.31 -9.58 -3.36
C PHE A 225 -5.41 -9.58 -2.30
N SER A 226 -5.89 -8.37 -2.01
CA SER A 226 -6.92 -8.06 -1.00
C SER A 226 -7.56 -6.70 -1.28
N ASP A 227 -8.40 -6.24 -0.36
CA ASP A 227 -8.80 -4.83 -0.27
C ASP A 227 -7.74 -4.03 0.49
N TYR A 228 -7.44 -2.82 0.06
CA TYR A 228 -6.45 -1.91 0.67
C TYR A 228 -7.07 -0.54 0.88
N ALA A 229 -6.80 0.08 2.03
CA ALA A 229 -7.31 1.41 2.36
C ALA A 229 -6.27 2.24 3.14
N VAL A 230 -6.33 3.56 2.97
CA VAL A 230 -5.62 4.50 3.83
C VAL A 230 -6.53 4.94 4.96
N SER A 231 -6.11 4.73 6.20
CA SER A 231 -6.94 4.90 7.38
C SER A 231 -6.13 5.20 8.64
N TRP A 232 -6.81 5.68 9.68
CA TRP A 232 -6.28 5.96 11.01
C TRP A 232 -7.22 5.47 12.11
#